data_6721ba6b409357a91e70540953901e85
#
_entry.id   6721ba6b409357a91e70540953901e85
#
_cell.length_a   1.000
_cell.length_b   1.000
_cell.length_c   1.000
_cell.angle_alpha   90.00
_cell.angle_beta   90.00
_cell.angle_gamma   90.00
#
_symmetry.space_group_name_H-M   'P 1'
#
loop_
_entity.id
_entity.type
_entity.pdbx_description
1 polymer ?
#
loop_
_entity_poly.entity_id
_entity_poly.type
_entity_poly.pdbx_seq_one_letter_code
_entity_poly.pdbx_strand_id
1 'polypeptide(L)'
;MFGFGSLLAVLGQGAALGGLVSGIAIENGQFAGSAFDFLTPLTGFITLGILASYAVVGYAYLIRKTGQEFRATFLRVIGAAAVTFVALLGATLVLPQESHLFFTRWTTQPTAGYLFAIVGAIGTFSAFLAYGAVFKKYTRLLHTICMFIFLCAALGLLVGVFP
;
A
#
# COMPACT_ATOMS: atom_id res chain seq x y z
N MET A 1 5.02 -8.94 23.42
CA MET A 1 5.98 -7.87 23.04
C MET A 1 6.23 -7.77 21.54
N PHE A 2 6.29 -8.86 20.77
CA PHE A 2 6.51 -8.80 19.30
C PHE A 2 5.48 -7.98 18.52
N GLY A 3 4.19 -8.06 18.85
CA GLY A 3 3.14 -7.35 18.11
C GLY A 3 3.25 -5.82 18.20
N PHE A 4 3.67 -5.29 19.35
CA PHE A 4 3.83 -3.84 19.53
C PHE A 4 5.02 -3.30 18.71
N GLY A 5 6.15 -4.03 18.70
CA GLY A 5 7.30 -3.66 17.88
C GLY A 5 7.00 -3.70 16.39
N SER A 6 6.26 -4.72 15.92
CA SER A 6 5.82 -4.79 14.53
C SER A 6 4.89 -3.64 14.15
N LEU A 7 3.98 -3.25 15.04
CA LEU A 7 3.08 -2.11 14.81
C LEU A 7 3.87 -0.80 14.68
N LEU A 8 4.80 -0.54 15.59
CA LEU A 8 5.66 0.64 15.51
C LEU A 8 6.50 0.68 14.23
N ALA A 9 7.03 -0.48 13.80
CA ALA A 9 7.79 -0.58 12.56
C ALA A 9 6.92 -0.22 11.35
N VAL A 10 5.68 -0.70 11.29
CA VAL A 10 4.74 -0.37 10.19
C VAL A 10 4.37 1.10 10.19
N LEU A 11 4.12 1.69 11.37
CA LEU A 11 3.84 3.12 11.50
C LEU A 11 5.03 3.97 11.04
N GLY A 12 6.25 3.58 11.42
CA GLY A 12 7.48 4.24 10.96
C GLY A 12 7.68 4.14 9.44
N GLN A 13 7.41 2.97 8.84
CA GLN A 13 7.45 2.79 7.38
C GLN A 13 6.42 3.67 6.67
N GLY A 14 5.19 3.72 7.19
CA GLY A 14 4.13 4.55 6.64
C GLY A 14 4.47 6.04 6.71
N ALA A 15 5.01 6.49 7.84
CA ALA A 15 5.46 7.86 8.02
C ALA A 15 6.60 8.23 7.06
N ALA A 16 7.59 7.36 6.90
CA ALA A 16 8.72 7.57 5.98
C ALA A 16 8.25 7.63 4.52
N LEU A 17 7.41 6.69 4.08
CA LEU A 17 6.87 6.69 2.72
C LEU A 17 5.93 7.87 2.47
N GLY A 18 5.09 8.20 3.43
CA GLY A 18 4.19 9.35 3.33
C GLY A 18 4.98 10.66 3.22
N GLY A 19 5.97 10.87 4.08
CA GLY A 19 6.84 12.03 4.02
C GLY A 19 7.63 12.12 2.70
N LEU A 20 8.08 10.99 2.16
CA LEU A 20 8.75 10.94 0.86
C LEU A 20 7.82 11.35 -0.29
N VAL A 21 6.56 10.91 -0.27
CA VAL A 21 5.56 11.23 -1.30
C VAL A 21 5.06 12.67 -1.17
N SER A 22 4.87 13.18 0.06
CA SER A 22 4.48 14.57 0.31
C SER A 22 5.57 15.56 -0.13
N GLY A 23 6.81 15.11 -0.20
CA GLY A 23 7.97 15.92 -0.53
C GLY A 23 8.66 16.48 0.72
N ILE A 24 9.94 16.78 0.57
CA ILE A 24 10.78 17.35 1.63
C ILE A 24 11.04 18.80 1.28
N ALA A 25 10.73 19.74 2.18
CA ALA A 25 11.04 21.14 2.00
C ALA A 25 12.57 21.34 2.02
N ILE A 26 13.14 21.73 0.88
CA ILE A 26 14.57 22.01 0.73
C ILE A 26 14.71 23.46 0.27
N GLU A 27 15.40 24.28 1.04
CA GLU A 27 15.79 25.64 0.68
C GLU A 27 17.32 25.75 0.74
N ASN A 28 17.90 26.32 -0.31
CA ASN A 28 19.37 26.50 -0.43
C ASN A 28 20.17 25.19 -0.22
N GLY A 29 19.61 24.02 -0.57
CA GLY A 29 20.27 22.72 -0.41
C GLY A 29 20.25 22.17 1.02
N GLN A 30 19.53 22.81 1.93
CA GLN A 30 19.34 22.36 3.30
C GLN A 30 17.87 22.04 3.60
N PHE A 31 17.63 21.13 4.54
CA PHE A 31 16.29 20.83 5.01
C PHE A 31 15.69 22.07 5.71
N ALA A 32 14.60 22.61 5.19
CA ALA A 32 13.92 23.79 5.69
C ALA A 32 12.62 23.46 6.45
N GLY A 33 12.30 22.18 6.61
CA GLY A 33 11.06 21.72 7.25
C GLY A 33 11.18 21.51 8.76
N SER A 34 10.03 21.25 9.38
CA SER A 34 9.91 20.85 10.79
C SER A 34 10.04 19.33 10.94
N ALA A 35 10.39 18.87 12.15
CA ALA A 35 10.45 17.43 12.48
C ALA A 35 9.10 16.71 12.34
N PHE A 36 7.99 17.44 12.23
CA PHE A 36 6.63 16.90 12.14
C PHE A 36 5.96 17.15 10.79
N ASP A 37 6.64 17.71 9.80
CA ASP A 37 6.08 18.04 8.49
C ASP A 37 5.63 16.78 7.71
N PHE A 38 6.09 15.59 8.12
CA PHE A 38 5.63 14.31 7.58
C PHE A 38 4.23 13.92 8.09
N LEU A 39 3.67 14.58 9.10
CA LEU A 39 2.33 14.28 9.64
C LEU A 39 1.25 14.98 8.81
N THR A 40 1.08 14.54 7.58
CA THR A 40 0.05 15.04 6.67
C THR A 40 -1.12 14.04 6.58
N PRO A 41 -2.32 14.45 6.16
CA PRO A 41 -3.42 13.55 5.83
C PRO A 41 -3.00 12.47 4.83
N LEU A 42 -2.19 12.80 3.82
CA LEU A 42 -1.65 11.85 2.85
C LEU A 42 -0.82 10.76 3.53
N THR A 43 0.08 11.15 4.43
CA THR A 43 0.88 10.21 5.25
C THR A 43 -0.02 9.29 6.08
N GLY A 44 -1.11 9.84 6.64
CA GLY A 44 -2.10 9.06 7.39
C GLY A 44 -2.75 7.97 6.53
N PHE A 45 -3.20 8.32 5.32
CA PHE A 45 -3.80 7.35 4.39
C PHE A 45 -2.78 6.30 3.92
N ILE A 46 -1.55 6.69 3.60
CA ILE A 46 -0.48 5.77 3.20
C ILE A 46 -0.18 4.79 4.34
N THR A 47 -0.03 5.28 5.55
CA THR A 47 0.24 4.46 6.75
C THR A 47 -0.87 3.45 7.00
N LEU A 48 -2.13 3.89 6.93
CA LEU A 48 -3.31 3.02 7.08
C LEU A 48 -3.35 1.95 5.98
N GLY A 49 -3.05 2.33 4.73
CA GLY A 49 -2.99 1.41 3.60
C GLY A 49 -1.93 0.33 3.78
N ILE A 50 -0.73 0.70 4.25
CA ILE A 50 0.37 -0.25 4.53
C ILE A 50 -0.02 -1.19 5.66
N LEU A 51 -0.57 -0.67 6.77
CA LEU A 51 -1.00 -1.48 7.91
C LEU A 51 -2.05 -2.50 7.50
N ALA A 52 -3.07 -2.07 6.74
CA ALA A 52 -4.13 -2.94 6.25
C ALA A 52 -3.59 -3.98 5.25
N SER A 53 -2.66 -3.61 4.38
CA SER A 53 -2.01 -4.52 3.42
C SER A 53 -1.23 -5.63 4.14
N TYR A 54 -0.51 -5.30 5.20
CA TYR A 54 0.16 -6.31 6.04
C TYR A 54 -0.83 -7.24 6.72
N ALA A 55 -1.98 -6.72 7.17
CA ALA A 55 -3.04 -7.55 7.73
C ALA A 55 -3.61 -8.53 6.68
N VAL A 56 -3.81 -8.09 5.42
CA VAL A 56 -4.24 -8.97 4.31
C VAL A 56 -3.27 -10.14 4.12
N VAL A 57 -1.97 -9.84 4.01
CA VAL A 57 -0.92 -10.86 3.81
C VAL A 57 -0.85 -11.79 5.03
N GLY A 58 -0.90 -11.24 6.24
CA GLY A 58 -0.88 -12.00 7.49
C GLY A 58 -2.07 -12.96 7.62
N TYR A 59 -3.28 -12.51 7.36
CA TYR A 59 -4.47 -13.36 7.38
C TYR A 59 -4.45 -14.42 6.26
N ALA A 60 -3.98 -14.09 5.06
CA ALA A 60 -3.81 -15.05 3.98
C ALA A 60 -2.80 -16.15 4.36
N TYR A 61 -1.72 -15.78 5.07
CA TYR A 61 -0.76 -16.75 5.60
C TYR A 61 -1.39 -17.67 6.68
N LEU A 62 -2.19 -17.10 7.59
CA LEU A 62 -2.88 -17.88 8.63
C LEU A 62 -3.83 -18.90 8.03
N ILE A 63 -4.62 -18.52 7.02
CA ILE A 63 -5.50 -19.46 6.30
C ILE A 63 -4.69 -20.64 5.75
N ARG A 64 -3.51 -20.35 5.19
CA ARG A 64 -2.65 -21.40 4.61
C ARG A 64 -2.10 -22.35 5.66
N LYS A 65 -1.72 -21.87 6.84
CA LYS A 65 -0.91 -22.63 7.82
C LYS A 65 -1.76 -23.34 8.86
N THR A 66 -2.83 -22.73 9.34
CA THR A 66 -3.55 -23.25 10.51
C THR A 66 -4.76 -24.09 10.17
N GLY A 67 -5.26 -24.07 8.92
CA GLY A 67 -6.50 -24.75 8.54
C GLY A 67 -7.73 -24.31 9.36
N GLN A 68 -7.58 -23.26 10.19
CA GLN A 68 -8.65 -22.73 11.03
C GLN A 68 -9.83 -22.26 10.19
N GLU A 69 -10.99 -22.09 10.85
CA GLU A 69 -12.26 -21.70 10.24
C GLU A 69 -12.06 -20.68 9.09
N PHE A 70 -11.98 -21.22 7.91
CA PHE A 70 -11.72 -20.51 6.67
C PHE A 70 -12.61 -19.28 6.53
N ARG A 71 -13.89 -19.42 6.90
CA ARG A 71 -14.90 -18.35 6.75
C ARG A 71 -14.59 -17.12 7.60
N ALA A 72 -14.27 -17.30 8.88
CA ALA A 72 -14.02 -16.18 9.79
C ALA A 72 -12.72 -15.44 9.42
N THR A 73 -11.65 -16.16 9.11
CA THR A 73 -10.37 -15.57 8.70
C THR A 73 -10.49 -14.90 7.33
N PHE A 74 -11.29 -15.48 6.43
CA PHE A 74 -11.56 -14.89 5.13
C PHE A 74 -12.32 -13.56 5.21
N LEU A 75 -13.32 -13.44 6.08
CA LEU A 75 -13.99 -12.15 6.32
C LEU A 75 -13.02 -11.06 6.82
N ARG A 76 -12.03 -11.45 7.61
CA ARG A 76 -10.95 -10.54 8.03
C ARG A 76 -10.05 -10.10 6.86
N VAL A 77 -9.74 -11.00 5.92
CA VAL A 77 -9.01 -10.65 4.69
C VAL A 77 -9.80 -9.64 3.87
N ILE A 78 -11.11 -9.86 3.68
CA ILE A 78 -11.98 -8.93 2.96
C ILE A 78 -12.04 -7.58 3.67
N GLY A 79 -12.22 -7.58 4.99
CA GLY A 79 -12.24 -6.35 5.79
C GLY A 79 -10.94 -5.55 5.66
N ALA A 80 -9.80 -6.20 5.81
CA ALA A 80 -8.49 -5.57 5.64
C ALA A 80 -8.27 -5.06 4.21
N ALA A 81 -8.68 -5.81 3.18
CA ALA A 81 -8.62 -5.38 1.78
C ALA A 81 -9.50 -4.17 1.51
N ALA A 82 -10.71 -4.11 2.09
CA ALA A 82 -11.59 -2.95 2.00
C ALA A 82 -10.96 -1.70 2.64
N VAL A 83 -10.34 -1.84 3.81
CA VAL A 83 -9.61 -0.74 4.46
C VAL A 83 -8.43 -0.28 3.59
N THR A 84 -7.67 -1.20 3.00
CA THR A 84 -6.59 -0.86 2.07
C THR A 84 -7.12 -0.07 0.86
N PHE A 85 -8.25 -0.49 0.30
CA PHE A 85 -8.88 0.19 -0.83
C PHE A 85 -9.35 1.61 -0.48
N VAL A 86 -10.02 1.77 0.68
CA VAL A 86 -10.45 3.09 1.17
C VAL A 86 -9.25 4.00 1.44
N ALA A 87 -8.18 3.47 2.02
CA ALA A 87 -6.95 4.21 2.26
C ALA A 87 -6.29 4.67 0.95
N LEU A 88 -6.25 3.81 -0.07
CA LEU A 88 -5.74 4.16 -1.40
C LEU A 88 -6.60 5.25 -2.07
N LEU A 89 -7.92 5.13 -2.00
CA LEU A 89 -8.82 6.18 -2.51
C LEU A 89 -8.60 7.51 -1.78
N GLY A 90 -8.51 7.49 -0.46
CA GLY A 90 -8.22 8.68 0.34
C GLY A 90 -6.87 9.32 -0.05
N ALA A 91 -5.83 8.52 -0.19
CA ALA A 91 -4.52 8.99 -0.62
C ALA A 91 -4.58 9.61 -2.03
N THR A 92 -5.28 9.00 -2.99
CA THR A 92 -5.40 9.56 -4.36
C THR A 92 -6.17 10.87 -4.41
N LEU A 93 -7.15 11.07 -3.53
CA LEU A 93 -7.92 12.32 -3.44
C LEU A 93 -7.11 13.47 -2.81
N VAL A 94 -6.23 13.15 -1.87
CA VAL A 94 -5.41 14.14 -1.15
C VAL A 94 -4.10 14.45 -1.88
N LEU A 95 -3.58 13.49 -2.67
CA LEU A 95 -2.32 13.60 -3.40
C LEU A 95 -2.16 14.90 -4.21
N PRO A 96 -3.13 15.36 -5.01
CA PRO A 96 -3.00 16.59 -5.79
C PRO A 96 -2.82 17.84 -4.93
N GLN A 97 -3.31 17.82 -3.70
CA GLN A 97 -3.31 18.96 -2.79
C GLN A 97 -1.99 19.05 -2.01
N GLU A 98 -1.41 17.92 -1.63
CA GLU A 98 -0.23 17.87 -0.78
C GLU A 98 1.08 17.56 -1.52
N SER A 99 1.02 16.98 -2.71
CA SER A 99 2.21 16.58 -3.46
C SER A 99 2.14 16.99 -4.93
N HIS A 100 2.32 18.28 -5.18
CA HIS A 100 2.27 18.84 -6.54
C HIS A 100 3.34 18.20 -7.47
N LEU A 101 4.54 17.93 -6.97
CA LEU A 101 5.62 17.34 -7.76
C LEU A 101 5.34 15.91 -8.15
N PHE A 102 4.84 15.09 -7.22
CA PHE A 102 4.52 13.71 -7.47
C PHE A 102 3.33 13.58 -8.43
N PHE A 103 2.28 14.38 -8.20
CA PHE A 103 1.11 14.41 -9.07
C PHE A 103 1.45 14.89 -10.49
N THR A 104 2.25 15.94 -10.62
CA THR A 104 2.67 16.47 -11.93
C THR A 104 3.51 15.44 -12.70
N ARG A 105 4.44 14.75 -12.03
CA ARG A 105 5.21 13.66 -12.67
C ARG A 105 4.31 12.57 -13.23
N TRP A 106 3.29 12.18 -12.48
CA TRP A 106 2.36 11.11 -12.90
C TRP A 106 1.45 11.52 -14.05
N THR A 107 1.09 12.80 -14.13
CA THR A 107 0.17 13.30 -15.17
C THR A 107 0.89 13.80 -16.41
N THR A 108 2.14 14.27 -16.29
CA THR A 108 2.86 14.88 -17.41
C THR A 108 3.90 13.96 -18.07
N GLN A 109 4.42 12.94 -17.36
CA GLN A 109 5.37 11.98 -17.93
C GLN A 109 4.62 10.74 -18.42
N PRO A 110 4.49 10.52 -19.74
CA PRO A 110 3.74 9.40 -20.28
C PRO A 110 4.31 8.03 -19.87
N THR A 111 5.64 7.94 -19.72
CA THR A 111 6.32 6.70 -19.29
C THR A 111 5.95 6.27 -17.88
N ALA A 112 5.90 7.19 -16.92
CA ALA A 112 5.50 6.91 -15.54
C ALA A 112 4.01 6.50 -15.48
N GLY A 113 3.14 7.18 -16.24
CA GLY A 113 1.73 6.84 -16.36
C GLY A 113 1.49 5.44 -16.90
N TYR A 114 2.21 5.04 -17.96
CA TYR A 114 2.11 3.68 -18.52
C TYR A 114 2.59 2.60 -17.54
N LEU A 115 3.73 2.81 -16.89
CA LEU A 115 4.23 1.86 -15.89
C LEU A 115 3.26 1.70 -14.72
N PHE A 116 2.68 2.80 -14.25
CA PHE A 116 1.67 2.76 -13.21
C PHE A 116 0.39 2.05 -13.65
N ALA A 117 -0.08 2.30 -14.87
CA ALA A 117 -1.23 1.60 -15.43
C ALA A 117 -0.98 0.09 -15.55
N ILE A 118 0.22 -0.32 -15.98
CA ILE A 118 0.61 -1.73 -16.08
C ILE A 118 0.64 -2.36 -14.68
N VAL A 119 1.28 -1.72 -13.70
CA VAL A 119 1.35 -2.23 -12.32
C VAL A 119 -0.05 -2.31 -11.71
N GLY A 120 -0.89 -1.30 -11.92
CA GLY A 120 -2.29 -1.29 -11.50
C GLY A 120 -3.12 -2.40 -12.15
N ALA A 121 -2.95 -2.63 -13.45
CA ALA A 121 -3.63 -3.70 -14.18
C ALA A 121 -3.20 -5.09 -13.66
N ILE A 122 -1.90 -5.31 -13.43
CA ILE A 122 -1.38 -6.55 -12.84
C ILE A 122 -1.93 -6.74 -11.43
N GLY A 123 -1.97 -5.69 -10.60
CA GLY A 123 -2.55 -5.72 -9.26
C GLY A 123 -4.03 -6.09 -9.28
N THR A 124 -4.81 -5.45 -10.16
CA THR A 124 -6.26 -5.72 -10.31
C THR A 124 -6.51 -7.15 -10.79
N PHE A 125 -5.76 -7.62 -11.79
CA PHE A 125 -5.85 -8.99 -12.27
C PHE A 125 -5.47 -10.01 -11.20
N SER A 126 -4.43 -9.74 -10.43
CA SER A 126 -4.02 -10.58 -9.30
C SER A 126 -5.08 -10.61 -8.20
N ALA A 127 -5.75 -9.49 -7.92
CA ALA A 127 -6.88 -9.44 -6.96
C ALA A 127 -8.06 -10.30 -7.44
N PHE A 128 -8.37 -10.25 -8.74
CA PHE A 128 -9.40 -11.10 -9.34
C PHE A 128 -9.05 -12.59 -9.26
N LEU A 129 -7.80 -12.96 -9.51
CA LEU A 129 -7.33 -14.33 -9.33
C LEU A 129 -7.40 -14.78 -7.87
N ALA A 130 -7.04 -13.88 -6.92
CA ALA A 130 -7.15 -14.16 -5.49
C ALA A 130 -8.61 -14.44 -5.10
N TYR A 131 -9.54 -13.63 -5.59
CA TYR A 131 -10.96 -13.86 -5.38
C TYR A 131 -11.41 -15.24 -5.90
N GLY A 132 -11.03 -15.61 -7.13
CA GLY A 132 -11.33 -16.93 -7.69
C GLY A 132 -10.67 -18.09 -6.94
N ALA A 133 -9.45 -17.90 -6.44
CA ALA A 133 -8.74 -18.92 -5.66
C ALA A 133 -9.41 -19.22 -4.31
N VAL A 134 -10.03 -18.21 -3.71
CA VAL A 134 -10.79 -18.37 -2.45
C VAL A 134 -11.99 -19.27 -2.62
N PHE A 135 -12.78 -19.07 -3.67
CA PHE A 135 -13.95 -19.91 -3.94
C PHE A 135 -13.58 -21.37 -4.22
N LYS A 136 -12.40 -21.63 -4.76
CA LYS A 136 -11.89 -22.97 -5.06
C LYS A 136 -11.06 -23.61 -3.94
N LYS A 137 -10.99 -22.98 -2.75
CA LYS A 137 -10.19 -23.44 -1.59
C LYS A 137 -8.68 -23.59 -1.84
N TYR A 138 -8.12 -22.90 -2.83
CA TYR A 138 -6.67 -22.92 -3.09
C TYR A 138 -5.92 -21.92 -2.19
N THR A 139 -5.75 -22.26 -0.92
CA THR A 139 -5.15 -21.39 0.10
C THR A 139 -3.69 -21.01 -0.17
N ARG A 140 -2.92 -21.89 -0.82
CA ARG A 140 -1.54 -21.60 -1.22
C ARG A 140 -1.47 -20.51 -2.28
N LEU A 141 -2.37 -20.61 -3.27
CA LEU A 141 -2.45 -19.65 -4.36
C LEU A 141 -2.88 -18.27 -3.84
N LEU A 142 -3.83 -18.22 -2.92
CA LEU A 142 -4.29 -16.98 -2.29
C LEU A 142 -3.11 -16.20 -1.66
N HIS A 143 -2.30 -16.87 -0.82
CA HIS A 143 -1.17 -16.23 -0.19
C HIS A 143 -0.14 -15.72 -1.20
N THR A 144 0.20 -16.51 -2.21
CA THR A 144 1.16 -16.12 -3.26
C THR A 144 0.66 -14.90 -4.05
N ILE A 145 -0.64 -14.85 -4.37
CA ILE A 145 -1.24 -13.71 -5.08
C ILE A 145 -1.24 -12.45 -4.21
N CYS A 146 -1.58 -12.56 -2.92
CA CYS A 146 -1.51 -11.41 -2.00
C CYS A 146 -0.09 -10.86 -1.89
N MET A 147 0.93 -11.71 -1.83
CA MET A 147 2.35 -11.28 -1.85
C MET A 147 2.70 -10.59 -3.16
N PHE A 148 2.22 -11.10 -4.28
CA PHE A 148 2.48 -10.50 -5.60
C PHE A 148 1.82 -9.13 -5.75
N ILE A 149 0.56 -8.96 -5.28
CA ILE A 149 -0.12 -7.66 -5.26
C ILE A 149 0.67 -6.65 -4.43
N PHE A 150 1.12 -7.07 -3.24
CA PHE A 150 1.93 -6.21 -2.38
C PHE A 150 3.23 -5.77 -3.04
N LEU A 151 3.93 -6.69 -3.72
CA LEU A 151 5.14 -6.39 -4.47
C LEU A 151 4.87 -5.41 -5.63
N CYS A 152 3.78 -5.60 -6.38
CA CYS A 152 3.37 -4.68 -7.45
C CYS A 152 3.07 -3.28 -6.92
N ALA A 153 2.39 -3.17 -5.76
CA ALA A 153 2.12 -1.88 -5.12
C ALA A 153 3.42 -1.18 -4.69
N ALA A 154 4.37 -1.92 -4.12
CA ALA A 154 5.67 -1.40 -3.73
C ALA A 154 6.49 -0.91 -4.95
N LEU A 155 6.49 -1.68 -6.04
CA LEU A 155 7.13 -1.28 -7.30
C LEU A 155 6.48 -0.04 -7.92
N GLY A 156 5.14 0.07 -7.86
CA GLY A 156 4.42 1.26 -8.32
C GLY A 156 4.82 2.53 -7.57
N LEU A 157 4.95 2.45 -6.25
CA LEU A 157 5.45 3.55 -5.44
C LEU A 157 6.90 3.91 -5.79
N LEU A 158 7.76 2.90 -5.97
CA LEU A 158 9.17 3.09 -6.30
C LEU A 158 9.34 3.80 -7.65
N VAL A 159 8.57 3.41 -8.67
CA VAL A 159 8.56 4.07 -9.99
C VAL A 159 8.04 5.52 -9.90
N GLY A 160 7.07 5.79 -9.00
CA GLY A 160 6.55 7.14 -8.80
C GLY A 160 7.55 8.09 -8.10
N VAL A 161 8.44 7.55 -7.26
CA VAL A 161 9.41 8.33 -6.49
C VAL A 161 10.72 8.56 -7.27
N PHE A 162 11.21 7.54 -7.96
CA PHE A 162 12.46 7.63 -8.72
C PHE A 162 12.20 8.00 -10.17
N PRO A 163 13.01 8.92 -10.74
CA PRO A 163 12.90 9.33 -12.14
C PRO A 163 13.31 8.23 -13.11
#